data_e50fa77e222c22dd06ce675968601d50
#
_entry.id   e50fa77e222c22dd06ce675968601d50
#
_cell.length_a   1.000
_cell.length_b   1.000
_cell.length_c   1.000
_cell.angle_alpha   90.00
_cell.angle_beta   90.00
_cell.angle_gamma   90.00
#
_symmetry.space_group_name_H-M   'P 1'
#
loop_
_entity.id
_entity.type
_entity.pdbx_description
1 polymer ?
#
loop_
_entity_poly.entity_id
_entity_poly.type
_entity_poly.pdbx_seq_one_letter_code
_entity_poly.pdbx_strand_id
1 'polypeptide(L)'
;MNDLKFGFRELWKNPGFIAVAVLALAASTVARAQEEAEHVDRTLAFPSGGTLQLHNFSGDVHITGTTGKDLVIKAVRRAERDRLDHIALDIQTSGSTVTIDANKRDAGWQHDNNNVVETSFEIEVPAGANLDVDVFSSNLNIKGVAGAERLKTFSGNVTVDAAVAGGAPRLTAESFSGGIHVRLADSVKGDVNFKSFSGSFDTQLPLMLHKAGHNRVSGALHTAAADSALRFTTFSGNVHLTE
;
A
#
# COMPACT_ATOMS: atom_id res chain seq x y z
N MET A 1 15.84 20.37 -36.63
CA MET A 1 16.25 21.10 -35.42
C MET A 1 15.24 22.23 -35.20
N ASN A 2 13.99 21.93 -34.81
CA ASN A 2 12.95 22.97 -34.54
C ASN A 2 11.68 22.48 -33.84
N ASP A 3 11.65 21.30 -33.22
CA ASP A 3 10.38 20.78 -32.62
C ASP A 3 10.33 20.75 -31.09
N LEU A 4 11.31 21.34 -30.40
CA LEU A 4 11.37 21.40 -28.94
C LEU A 4 10.73 22.65 -28.30
N LYS A 5 10.18 23.56 -29.11
CA LYS A 5 9.63 24.86 -28.60
C LYS A 5 8.11 24.90 -28.42
N PHE A 6 7.35 23.90 -28.87
CA PHE A 6 5.90 23.93 -28.79
C PHE A 6 5.30 23.29 -27.52
N GLY A 7 6.06 22.50 -26.77
CA GLY A 7 5.56 21.80 -25.59
C GLY A 7 5.46 22.63 -24.29
N PHE A 8 6.12 23.79 -24.23
CA PHE A 8 6.27 24.54 -22.97
C PHE A 8 5.18 25.60 -22.71
N ARG A 9 4.29 25.86 -23.64
CA ARG A 9 3.38 27.01 -23.56
C ARG A 9 1.99 26.70 -23.00
N GLU A 10 1.61 25.43 -22.90
CA GLU A 10 0.30 24.98 -22.38
C GLU A 10 0.30 24.58 -20.88
N LEU A 11 1.48 24.47 -20.28
CA LEU A 11 1.66 23.99 -18.90
C LEU A 11 1.31 25.00 -17.79
N TRP A 12 1.00 26.24 -18.14
CA TRP A 12 0.79 27.33 -17.16
C TRP A 12 -0.68 27.63 -16.83
N LYS A 13 -1.64 26.86 -17.37
CA LYS A 13 -3.08 27.18 -17.19
C LYS A 13 -3.81 26.34 -16.15
N ASN A 14 -3.16 25.36 -15.51
CA ASN A 14 -3.76 24.60 -14.41
C ASN A 14 -2.94 24.74 -13.13
N PRO A 15 -3.47 25.34 -12.05
CA PRO A 15 -2.74 25.56 -10.80
C PRO A 15 -2.64 24.29 -9.92
N GLY A 16 -2.50 23.13 -10.48
CA GLY A 16 -2.35 21.86 -9.77
C GLY A 16 -1.17 21.00 -10.23
N PHE A 17 -0.34 21.50 -11.16
CA PHE A 17 0.81 20.74 -11.65
C PHE A 17 2.08 21.06 -10.86
N ILE A 18 2.49 20.16 -9.97
CA ILE A 18 3.82 20.15 -9.39
C ILE A 18 4.77 19.43 -10.35
N ALA A 19 5.93 20.04 -10.60
CA ALA A 19 6.89 19.61 -11.59
C ALA A 19 7.35 18.16 -11.43
N VAL A 20 7.39 17.42 -12.54
CA VAL A 20 7.94 16.08 -12.65
C VAL A 20 9.43 16.18 -12.98
N ALA A 21 10.31 15.72 -12.11
CA ALA A 21 11.70 15.45 -12.46
C ALA A 21 11.84 13.97 -12.79
N VAL A 22 11.93 13.63 -14.09
CA VAL A 22 12.33 12.31 -14.56
C VAL A 22 13.85 12.35 -14.74
N LEU A 23 14.60 11.67 -13.87
CA LEU A 23 16.03 11.46 -14.05
C LEU A 23 16.23 10.06 -14.66
N ALA A 24 16.50 10.01 -15.95
CA ALA A 24 16.97 8.79 -16.62
C ALA A 24 18.51 8.74 -16.56
N LEU A 25 19.09 7.81 -15.84
CA LEU A 25 20.51 7.47 -15.95
C LEU A 25 20.69 6.35 -16.96
N ALA A 26 21.22 6.67 -18.12
CA ALA A 26 21.62 5.69 -19.13
C ALA A 26 23.08 5.28 -18.91
N ALA A 27 23.32 4.00 -18.68
CA ALA A 27 24.63 3.37 -18.82
C ALA A 27 24.56 2.26 -19.87
N SER A 28 25.40 2.36 -20.86
CA SER A 28 25.40 1.52 -22.08
C SER A 28 26.25 0.26 -21.95
N THR A 29 25.79 -0.77 -22.64
CA THR A 29 26.38 -1.89 -23.40
C THR A 29 26.31 -3.29 -22.79
N VAL A 30 25.68 -4.11 -23.55
CA VAL A 30 25.68 -5.53 -23.89
C VAL A 30 24.24 -6.05 -23.94
N ALA A 31 23.80 -6.52 -25.11
CA ALA A 31 22.43 -6.97 -25.40
C ALA A 31 22.05 -8.27 -24.65
N ARG A 32 21.75 -8.10 -23.39
CA ARG A 32 20.74 -8.81 -22.61
C ARG A 32 19.65 -7.78 -22.37
N ALA A 33 18.39 -8.18 -22.43
CA ALA A 33 17.30 -7.31 -22.02
C ALA A 33 17.66 -6.71 -20.64
N GLN A 34 18.11 -5.45 -20.63
CA GLN A 34 18.67 -4.83 -19.45
C GLN A 34 17.49 -4.25 -18.70
N GLU A 35 17.30 -4.72 -17.48
CA GLU A 35 16.32 -4.14 -16.58
C GLU A 35 16.69 -2.69 -16.30
N GLU A 36 15.77 -1.78 -16.58
CA GLU A 36 15.93 -0.35 -16.31
C GLU A 36 15.14 0.03 -15.07
N ALA A 37 15.60 1.08 -14.38
CA ALA A 37 14.91 1.65 -13.23
C ALA A 37 14.43 3.05 -13.57
N GLU A 38 13.15 3.29 -13.35
CA GLU A 38 12.51 4.61 -13.43
C GLU A 38 12.12 5.07 -12.03
N HIS A 39 12.47 6.32 -11.69
CA HIS A 39 12.11 6.95 -10.43
C HIS A 39 10.97 7.93 -10.65
N VAL A 40 9.93 7.83 -9.82
CA VAL A 40 8.77 8.72 -9.87
C VAL A 40 8.59 9.35 -8.49
N ASP A 41 8.67 10.68 -8.44
CA ASP A 41 8.39 11.47 -7.24
C ASP A 41 7.16 12.35 -7.47
N ARG A 42 6.18 12.29 -6.56
CA ARG A 42 4.94 13.07 -6.61
C ARG A 42 4.59 13.59 -5.23
N THR A 43 4.14 14.82 -5.19
CA THR A 43 3.50 15.41 -4.00
C THR A 43 2.15 15.95 -4.41
N LEU A 44 1.10 15.52 -3.70
CA LEU A 44 -0.29 15.88 -3.98
C LEU A 44 -0.94 16.41 -2.71
N ALA A 45 -1.75 17.44 -2.81
CA ALA A 45 -2.62 17.83 -1.72
C ALA A 45 -3.57 16.67 -1.38
N PHE A 46 -3.64 16.30 -0.10
CA PHE A 46 -4.48 15.19 0.35
C PHE A 46 -5.55 15.70 1.32
N PRO A 47 -6.84 15.50 1.03
CA PRO A 47 -7.90 16.00 1.89
C PRO A 47 -7.90 15.29 3.24
N SER A 48 -8.26 16.03 4.30
CA SER A 48 -8.39 15.45 5.64
C SER A 48 -9.40 14.30 5.64
N GLY A 49 -8.99 13.14 6.17
CA GLY A 49 -9.81 11.93 6.14
C GLY A 49 -10.00 11.33 4.74
N GLY A 50 -9.20 11.75 3.78
CA GLY A 50 -9.19 11.19 2.43
C GLY A 50 -8.77 9.72 2.41
N THR A 51 -8.95 9.08 1.27
CA THR A 51 -8.61 7.67 1.05
C THR A 51 -7.50 7.54 0.01
N LEU A 52 -6.45 6.82 0.36
CA LEU A 52 -5.45 6.33 -0.58
C LEU A 52 -5.87 4.92 -1.04
N GLN A 53 -6.12 4.76 -2.34
CA GLN A 53 -6.28 3.47 -2.98
C GLN A 53 -5.00 3.12 -3.72
N LEU A 54 -4.41 1.97 -3.44
CA LEU A 54 -3.19 1.50 -4.09
C LEU A 54 -3.37 0.09 -4.63
N HIS A 55 -3.13 -0.07 -5.93
CA HIS A 55 -3.04 -1.36 -6.60
C HIS A 55 -1.62 -1.59 -7.09
N ASN A 56 -0.96 -2.64 -6.56
CA ASN A 56 0.39 -3.01 -6.98
C ASN A 56 0.48 -4.52 -7.24
N PHE A 57 1.16 -4.90 -8.31
CA PHE A 57 1.34 -6.31 -8.62
C PHE A 57 2.58 -6.89 -7.94
N SER A 58 3.70 -6.17 -7.98
CA SER A 58 4.99 -6.64 -7.48
C SER A 58 5.85 -5.47 -7.00
N GLY A 59 6.71 -5.71 -6.01
CA GLY A 59 7.56 -4.73 -5.35
C GLY A 59 7.03 -4.33 -3.97
N ASP A 60 7.92 -3.97 -3.06
CA ASP A 60 7.56 -3.66 -1.67
C ASP A 60 6.82 -2.32 -1.53
N VAL A 61 5.89 -2.26 -0.59
CA VAL A 61 5.10 -1.07 -0.32
C VAL A 61 5.29 -0.65 1.14
N HIS A 62 5.81 0.56 1.34
CA HIS A 62 5.96 1.20 2.63
C HIS A 62 5.07 2.44 2.70
N ILE A 63 4.17 2.49 3.68
CA ILE A 63 3.28 3.65 3.90
C ILE A 63 3.49 4.16 5.32
N THR A 64 3.80 5.45 5.46
CA THR A 64 4.02 6.10 6.75
C THR A 64 3.03 7.24 6.95
N GLY A 65 2.32 7.19 8.06
CA GLY A 65 1.46 8.28 8.52
C GLY A 65 2.31 9.41 9.11
N THR A 66 2.10 10.63 8.65
CA THR A 66 2.84 11.81 9.08
C THR A 66 1.91 12.91 9.60
N THR A 67 2.48 13.93 10.23
CA THR A 67 1.75 15.14 10.62
C THR A 67 1.53 16.11 9.45
N GLY A 68 2.10 15.80 8.27
CA GLY A 68 1.92 16.56 7.05
C GLY A 68 0.47 16.53 6.55
N LYS A 69 0.19 17.38 5.57
CA LYS A 69 -1.14 17.46 4.93
C LYS A 69 -1.13 16.93 3.50
N ASP A 70 0.03 16.62 2.99
CA ASP A 70 0.22 16.19 1.62
C ASP A 70 0.46 14.68 1.55
N LEU A 71 0.10 14.08 0.43
CA LEU A 71 0.49 12.75 0.02
C LEU A 71 1.79 12.86 -0.75
N VAL A 72 2.85 12.25 -0.24
CA VAL A 72 4.15 12.16 -0.92
C VAL A 72 4.34 10.73 -1.40
N ILE A 73 4.61 10.57 -2.69
CA ILE A 73 4.79 9.26 -3.33
C ILE A 73 6.17 9.24 -3.96
N LYS A 74 6.98 8.29 -3.54
CA LYS A 74 8.24 7.93 -4.20
C LYS A 74 8.12 6.50 -4.68
N ALA A 75 8.32 6.30 -5.97
CA ALA A 75 8.23 4.98 -6.56
C ALA A 75 9.48 4.68 -7.39
N VAL A 76 9.94 3.44 -7.32
CA VAL A 76 11.00 2.90 -8.17
C VAL A 76 10.40 1.77 -8.98
N ARG A 77 10.34 1.96 -10.30
CA ARG A 77 9.78 1.00 -11.26
C ARG A 77 10.92 0.30 -11.98
N ARG A 78 10.89 -1.02 -12.02
CA ARG A 78 11.92 -1.85 -12.67
C ARG A 78 11.30 -2.82 -13.65
N ALA A 79 11.75 -2.76 -14.89
CA ALA A 79 11.42 -3.71 -15.95
C ALA A 79 12.32 -3.48 -17.17
N GLU A 80 12.16 -4.30 -18.19
CA GLU A 80 12.69 -4.00 -19.53
C GLU A 80 12.03 -2.73 -20.09
N ARG A 81 12.74 -2.00 -20.92
CA ARG A 81 12.29 -0.72 -21.47
C ARG A 81 10.92 -0.79 -22.13
N ASP A 82 10.68 -1.82 -22.94
CA ASP A 82 9.39 -2.02 -23.62
C ASP A 82 8.21 -2.08 -22.62
N ARG A 83 8.39 -2.74 -21.49
CA ARG A 83 7.35 -2.79 -20.43
C ARG A 83 7.16 -1.44 -19.73
N LEU A 84 8.25 -0.72 -19.47
CA LEU A 84 8.17 0.62 -18.86
C LEU A 84 7.44 1.61 -19.77
N ASP A 85 7.58 1.47 -21.08
CA ASP A 85 6.94 2.35 -22.07
C ASP A 85 5.43 2.06 -22.23
N HIS A 86 4.97 0.82 -21.98
CA HIS A 86 3.59 0.39 -22.20
C HIS A 86 2.77 0.07 -20.94
N ILE A 87 3.42 0.02 -19.79
CA ILE A 87 2.76 -0.16 -18.51
C ILE A 87 3.01 1.08 -17.67
N ALA A 88 1.99 1.88 -17.45
CA ALA A 88 2.09 3.14 -16.73
C ALA A 88 1.90 2.98 -15.23
N LEU A 89 2.53 3.87 -14.46
CA LEU A 89 2.11 4.21 -13.10
C LEU A 89 1.05 5.31 -13.19
N ASP A 90 -0.21 4.95 -13.04
CA ASP A 90 -1.34 5.87 -13.10
C ASP A 90 -1.70 6.41 -11.72
N ILE A 91 -1.75 7.71 -11.57
CA ILE A 91 -2.10 8.38 -10.33
C ILE A 91 -3.22 9.36 -10.61
N GLN A 92 -4.38 9.09 -10.04
CA GLN A 92 -5.59 9.88 -10.26
C GLN A 92 -6.15 10.40 -8.93
N THR A 93 -6.70 11.61 -8.95
CA THR A 93 -7.41 12.20 -7.81
C THR A 93 -8.87 12.42 -8.18
N SER A 94 -9.77 11.87 -7.38
CA SER A 94 -11.21 12.03 -7.53
C SER A 94 -11.85 12.35 -6.18
N GLY A 95 -12.28 13.58 -5.98
CA GLY A 95 -12.83 14.04 -4.72
C GLY A 95 -11.83 13.88 -3.56
N SER A 96 -12.18 13.07 -2.57
CA SER A 96 -11.32 12.77 -1.43
C SER A 96 -10.47 11.49 -1.59
N THR A 97 -10.44 10.90 -2.78
CA THR A 97 -9.71 9.67 -3.05
C THR A 97 -8.57 9.92 -4.03
N VAL A 98 -7.40 9.43 -3.69
CA VAL A 98 -6.26 9.31 -4.60
C VAL A 98 -6.07 7.85 -4.91
N THR A 99 -6.13 7.51 -6.19
CA THR A 99 -5.94 6.13 -6.68
C THR A 99 -4.61 6.02 -7.39
N ILE A 100 -3.82 5.02 -7.01
CA ILE A 100 -2.54 4.65 -7.62
C ILE A 100 -2.70 3.26 -8.22
N ASP A 101 -2.51 3.13 -9.53
CA ASP A 101 -2.42 1.85 -10.24
C ASP A 101 -1.01 1.72 -10.84
N ALA A 102 -0.22 0.80 -10.29
CA ALA A 102 1.18 0.62 -10.68
C ALA A 102 1.35 -0.18 -11.98
N ASN A 103 0.30 -0.82 -12.49
CA ASN A 103 0.38 -1.72 -13.63
C ASN A 103 -0.70 -1.45 -14.68
N LYS A 104 -1.03 -0.18 -14.92
CA LYS A 104 -1.98 0.22 -15.94
C LYS A 104 -1.39 0.05 -17.33
N ARG A 105 -1.93 -0.89 -18.08
CA ARG A 105 -1.45 -1.23 -19.43
C ARG A 105 -2.10 -0.36 -20.48
N ASP A 106 -1.34 -0.08 -21.55
CA ASP A 106 -1.86 0.49 -22.77
C ASP A 106 -2.87 -0.45 -23.45
N ALA A 107 -3.94 0.11 -24.01
CA ALA A 107 -4.94 -0.66 -24.71
C ALA A 107 -4.33 -1.37 -25.95
N GLY A 108 -4.48 -2.68 -26.00
CA GLY A 108 -4.03 -3.50 -27.13
C GLY A 108 -2.56 -3.92 -27.07
N TRP A 109 -1.75 -3.43 -26.12
CA TRP A 109 -0.40 -3.93 -25.91
C TRP A 109 -0.44 -5.27 -25.18
N GLN A 110 0.19 -6.27 -25.76
CA GLN A 110 0.37 -7.59 -25.18
C GLN A 110 1.81 -8.05 -25.45
N HIS A 111 2.45 -8.50 -24.39
CA HIS A 111 3.75 -9.17 -24.47
C HIS A 111 3.56 -10.65 -24.13
N ASP A 112 4.24 -11.54 -24.84
CA ASP A 112 4.04 -12.99 -24.71
C ASP A 112 4.38 -13.54 -23.33
N ASN A 113 5.29 -12.86 -22.59
CA ASN A 113 5.73 -13.27 -21.27
C ASN A 113 5.87 -12.07 -20.34
N ASN A 114 5.37 -12.19 -19.11
CA ASN A 114 5.55 -11.23 -18.01
C ASN A 114 5.14 -9.78 -18.34
N ASN A 115 3.86 -9.51 -18.20
CA ASN A 115 3.27 -8.18 -18.38
C ASN A 115 3.23 -7.39 -17.06
N VAL A 116 4.33 -7.35 -16.31
CA VAL A 116 4.42 -6.70 -15.01
C VAL A 116 5.64 -5.79 -14.98
N VAL A 117 5.46 -4.61 -14.38
CA VAL A 117 6.53 -3.74 -13.92
C VAL A 117 6.60 -3.87 -12.40
N GLU A 118 7.74 -4.29 -11.88
CA GLU A 118 7.97 -4.27 -10.44
C GLU A 118 8.04 -2.81 -9.97
N THR A 119 7.19 -2.46 -9.02
CA THR A 119 7.13 -1.10 -8.50
C THR A 119 7.20 -1.12 -6.98
N SER A 120 8.29 -0.58 -6.43
CA SER A 120 8.45 -0.39 -4.98
C SER A 120 8.06 1.03 -4.61
N PHE A 121 7.35 1.17 -3.48
CA PHE A 121 6.80 2.43 -3.01
C PHE A 121 7.29 2.82 -1.62
N GLU A 122 7.65 4.10 -1.48
CA GLU A 122 7.75 4.81 -0.22
C GLU A 122 6.70 5.93 -0.23
N ILE A 123 5.67 5.80 0.58
CA ILE A 123 4.52 6.72 0.58
C ILE A 123 4.38 7.36 1.97
N GLU A 124 4.29 8.68 1.99
CA GLU A 124 3.90 9.41 3.20
C GLU A 124 2.48 9.94 3.03
N VAL A 125 1.63 9.67 4.01
CA VAL A 125 0.24 10.13 4.07
C VAL A 125 -0.02 10.92 5.35
N PRO A 126 -0.99 11.83 5.39
CA PRO A 126 -1.46 12.35 6.66
C PRO A 126 -1.90 11.20 7.58
N ALA A 127 -1.54 11.24 8.86
CA ALA A 127 -1.82 10.13 9.79
C ALA A 127 -3.31 9.75 9.88
N GLY A 128 -4.24 10.68 9.62
CA GLY A 128 -5.67 10.42 9.57
C GLY A 128 -6.21 9.90 8.23
N ALA A 129 -5.34 9.55 7.28
CA ALA A 129 -5.75 9.01 5.99
C ALA A 129 -6.37 7.61 6.14
N ASN A 130 -7.36 7.30 5.29
CA ASN A 130 -7.82 5.93 5.12
C ASN A 130 -7.01 5.24 4.02
N LEU A 131 -6.78 3.93 4.19
CA LEU A 131 -6.03 3.12 3.24
C LEU A 131 -6.93 2.00 2.66
N ASP A 132 -6.88 1.83 1.34
CA ASP A 132 -7.43 0.66 0.63
C ASP A 132 -6.32 0.14 -0.31
N VAL A 133 -5.56 -0.85 0.18
CA VAL A 133 -4.35 -1.33 -0.48
C VAL A 133 -4.55 -2.77 -0.91
N ASP A 134 -4.40 -3.02 -2.19
CA ASP A 134 -4.51 -4.34 -2.80
C ASP A 134 -3.22 -4.65 -3.58
N VAL A 135 -2.47 -5.63 -3.08
CA VAL A 135 -1.19 -6.03 -3.66
C VAL A 135 -1.17 -7.51 -3.96
N PHE A 136 -0.49 -7.91 -5.04
CA PHE A 136 -0.47 -9.32 -5.41
C PHE A 136 0.76 -10.04 -4.83
N SER A 137 1.96 -9.62 -5.18
CA SER A 137 3.23 -10.25 -4.74
C SER A 137 4.15 -9.20 -4.13
N SER A 138 3.77 -8.70 -2.96
CA SER A 138 4.44 -7.57 -2.32
C SER A 138 4.37 -7.70 -0.81
N ASN A 139 5.44 -7.29 -0.13
CA ASN A 139 5.36 -7.02 1.29
C ASN A 139 4.75 -5.62 1.51
N LEU A 140 3.86 -5.52 2.47
CA LEU A 140 3.17 -4.30 2.81
C LEU A 140 3.53 -3.90 4.24
N ASN A 141 4.16 -2.74 4.39
CA ASN A 141 4.55 -2.19 5.67
C ASN A 141 3.84 -0.85 5.90
N ILE A 142 2.97 -0.81 6.90
CA ILE A 142 2.21 0.38 7.29
C ILE A 142 2.67 0.83 8.67
N LYS A 143 2.90 2.11 8.83
CA LYS A 143 3.30 2.68 10.12
C LYS A 143 2.62 4.01 10.39
N GLY A 144 2.07 4.16 11.59
CA GLY A 144 1.58 5.44 12.10
C GLY A 144 0.33 5.99 11.40
N VAL A 145 -0.46 5.14 10.74
CA VAL A 145 -1.75 5.52 10.16
C VAL A 145 -2.84 5.27 11.20
N ALA A 146 -3.75 6.23 11.38
CA ALA A 146 -4.83 6.20 12.37
C ALA A 146 -6.23 6.10 11.73
N GLY A 147 -6.31 6.19 10.41
CA GLY A 147 -7.57 6.02 9.66
C GLY A 147 -8.02 4.57 9.57
N ALA A 148 -9.06 4.32 8.80
CA ALA A 148 -9.48 2.96 8.50
C ALA A 148 -8.56 2.33 7.45
N GLU A 149 -8.14 1.09 7.70
CA GLU A 149 -7.21 0.36 6.83
C GLU A 149 -7.86 -0.92 6.31
N ARG A 150 -7.88 -1.05 4.99
CA ARG A 150 -8.23 -2.28 4.29
C ARG A 150 -7.04 -2.72 3.47
N LEU A 151 -6.43 -3.81 3.87
CA LEU A 151 -5.19 -4.32 3.32
C LEU A 151 -5.40 -5.71 2.76
N LYS A 152 -5.01 -5.92 1.51
CA LYS A 152 -5.08 -7.23 0.86
C LYS A 152 -3.76 -7.57 0.22
N THR A 153 -3.33 -8.81 0.40
CA THR A 153 -2.21 -9.39 -0.34
C THR A 153 -2.52 -10.81 -0.79
N PHE A 154 -2.09 -11.15 -1.99
CA PHE A 154 -2.14 -12.55 -2.40
C PHE A 154 -0.92 -13.30 -1.88
N SER A 155 0.28 -12.75 -2.07
CA SER A 155 1.54 -13.33 -1.58
C SER A 155 2.45 -12.23 -1.07
N GLY A 156 2.88 -12.35 0.15
CA GLY A 156 3.71 -11.37 0.86
C GLY A 156 3.21 -11.15 2.28
N ASN A 157 4.04 -10.55 3.08
CA ASN A 157 3.70 -10.27 4.47
C ASN A 157 3.06 -8.88 4.61
N VAL A 158 2.11 -8.77 5.52
CA VAL A 158 1.51 -7.51 5.95
C VAL A 158 2.03 -7.20 7.35
N THR A 159 2.68 -6.06 7.50
CA THR A 159 3.15 -5.55 8.78
C THR A 159 2.50 -4.20 9.05
N VAL A 160 1.80 -4.07 10.16
CA VAL A 160 1.14 -2.83 10.57
C VAL A 160 1.64 -2.42 11.94
N ASP A 161 2.19 -1.23 12.05
CA ASP A 161 2.55 -0.60 13.30
C ASP A 161 1.54 0.51 13.64
N ALA A 162 0.47 0.13 14.31
CA ALA A 162 -0.57 1.04 14.77
C ALA A 162 -0.31 1.58 16.19
N ALA A 163 0.73 1.10 16.89
CA ALA A 163 1.06 1.57 18.22
C ALA A 163 1.46 3.06 18.24
N VAL A 164 2.03 3.54 17.15
CA VAL A 164 2.53 4.91 17.01
C VAL A 164 1.41 5.91 16.68
N ALA A 165 0.34 5.44 16.04
CA ALA A 165 -0.72 6.33 15.55
C ALA A 165 -1.62 6.90 16.66
N GLY A 166 -1.75 6.17 17.76
CA GLY A 166 -2.72 6.47 18.83
C GLY A 166 -4.17 6.35 18.33
N GLY A 167 -5.10 6.08 19.22
CA GLY A 167 -6.52 5.96 18.87
C GLY A 167 -7.00 4.53 18.71
N ALA A 168 -8.15 4.38 18.05
CA ALA A 168 -8.85 3.12 17.89
C ALA A 168 -8.63 2.55 16.47
N PRO A 169 -7.72 1.61 16.26
CA PRO A 169 -7.44 1.08 14.93
C PRO A 169 -8.64 0.34 14.34
N ARG A 170 -8.96 0.61 13.07
CA ARG A 170 -9.95 -0.10 12.27
C ARG A 170 -9.24 -0.77 11.12
N LEU A 171 -8.83 -2.02 11.35
CA LEU A 171 -8.00 -2.76 10.42
C LEU A 171 -8.74 -4.00 9.90
N THR A 172 -8.83 -4.10 8.59
CA THR A 172 -9.20 -5.33 7.90
C THR A 172 -8.02 -5.77 7.05
N ALA A 173 -7.40 -6.89 7.37
CA ALA A 173 -6.29 -7.44 6.62
C ALA A 173 -6.61 -8.84 6.09
N GLU A 174 -6.39 -9.03 4.80
CA GLU A 174 -6.65 -10.29 4.09
C GLU A 174 -5.35 -10.76 3.42
N SER A 175 -4.96 -12.02 3.63
CA SER A 175 -3.80 -12.62 2.98
C SER A 175 -4.15 -14.02 2.45
N PHE A 176 -3.80 -14.30 1.20
CA PHE A 176 -3.91 -15.68 0.72
C PHE A 176 -2.72 -16.50 1.21
N SER A 177 -1.49 -16.02 1.03
CA SER A 177 -0.28 -16.69 1.50
C SER A 177 0.71 -15.65 2.03
N GLY A 178 1.00 -15.70 3.31
CA GLY A 178 1.88 -14.78 4.00
C GLY A 178 1.35 -14.42 5.38
N GLY A 179 2.26 -13.98 6.25
CA GLY A 179 1.93 -13.60 7.62
C GLY A 179 1.32 -12.20 7.71
N ILE A 180 0.51 -11.99 8.74
CA ILE A 180 0.02 -10.67 9.13
C ILE A 180 0.57 -10.40 10.53
N HIS A 181 1.38 -9.35 10.66
CA HIS A 181 1.95 -8.90 11.91
C HIS A 181 1.40 -7.52 12.24
N VAL A 182 0.78 -7.38 13.40
CA VAL A 182 0.21 -6.11 13.84
C VAL A 182 0.74 -5.76 15.20
N ARG A 183 1.36 -4.59 15.31
CA ARG A 183 1.79 -4.01 16.57
C ARG A 183 0.76 -2.97 17.04
N LEU A 184 0.27 -3.13 18.24
CA LEU A 184 -0.74 -2.27 18.86
C LEU A 184 -0.18 -1.68 20.16
N ALA A 185 -0.70 -0.53 20.56
CA ALA A 185 -0.44 -0.05 21.92
C ALA A 185 -1.19 -0.94 22.92
N ASP A 186 -0.58 -1.20 24.08
CA ASP A 186 -1.19 -2.01 25.17
C ASP A 186 -2.58 -1.50 25.60
N SER A 187 -2.80 -0.20 25.49
CA SER A 187 -4.09 0.44 25.84
C SER A 187 -5.23 0.21 24.85
N VAL A 188 -4.98 -0.41 23.70
CA VAL A 188 -5.98 -0.63 22.65
C VAL A 188 -7.06 -1.59 23.12
N LYS A 189 -8.31 -1.16 23.00
CA LYS A 189 -9.52 -1.94 23.33
C LYS A 189 -10.33 -2.15 22.07
N GLY A 190 -10.86 -3.33 21.88
CA GLY A 190 -11.71 -3.57 20.72
C GLY A 190 -11.89 -5.03 20.36
N ASP A 191 -12.69 -5.26 19.34
CA ASP A 191 -13.01 -6.60 18.86
C ASP A 191 -11.94 -7.13 17.92
N VAL A 192 -11.57 -8.39 18.12
CA VAL A 192 -10.67 -9.16 17.24
C VAL A 192 -11.44 -10.32 16.62
N ASN A 193 -11.37 -10.42 15.31
CA ASN A 193 -11.93 -11.53 14.55
C ASN A 193 -10.88 -12.09 13.61
N PHE A 194 -10.55 -13.33 13.77
CA PHE A 194 -9.65 -14.08 12.89
C PHE A 194 -10.37 -15.27 12.25
N LYS A 195 -10.11 -15.47 10.97
CA LYS A 195 -10.54 -16.65 10.19
C LYS A 195 -9.39 -17.09 9.31
N SER A 196 -9.16 -18.41 9.26
CA SER A 196 -8.17 -19.00 8.35
C SER A 196 -8.69 -20.33 7.79
N PHE A 197 -8.15 -20.76 6.66
CA PHE A 197 -8.28 -22.14 6.22
C PHE A 197 -7.18 -22.99 6.85
N SER A 198 -5.92 -22.55 6.78
CA SER A 198 -4.77 -23.26 7.33
C SER A 198 -3.75 -22.25 7.87
N GLY A 199 -3.97 -21.75 9.06
CA GLY A 199 -3.09 -20.80 9.73
C GLY A 199 -3.44 -20.68 11.19
N SER A 200 -2.59 -20.00 11.93
CA SER A 200 -2.70 -19.79 13.37
C SER A 200 -2.89 -18.32 13.71
N PHE A 201 -3.44 -18.09 14.89
CA PHE A 201 -3.54 -16.79 15.51
C PHE A 201 -2.78 -16.82 16.84
N ASP A 202 -1.88 -15.88 17.01
CA ASP A 202 -1.11 -15.70 18.21
C ASP A 202 -1.17 -14.25 18.69
N THR A 203 -1.20 -14.03 20.02
CA THR A 203 -1.24 -12.70 20.58
C THR A 203 -0.54 -12.63 21.93
N GLN A 204 0.21 -11.56 22.12
CA GLN A 204 0.81 -11.19 23.41
C GLN A 204 -0.13 -10.29 24.23
N LEU A 205 -1.14 -9.74 23.61
CA LEU A 205 -2.13 -8.87 24.25
C LEU A 205 -3.19 -9.68 24.99
N PRO A 206 -3.73 -9.18 26.13
CA PRO A 206 -4.79 -9.84 26.85
C PRO A 206 -6.08 -9.87 26.04
N LEU A 207 -6.46 -11.09 25.61
CA LEU A 207 -7.64 -11.32 24.78
C LEU A 207 -8.70 -12.13 25.56
N MET A 208 -9.87 -11.53 25.78
CA MET A 208 -11.05 -12.25 26.25
C MET A 208 -11.69 -13.01 25.08
N LEU A 209 -11.58 -14.32 25.10
CA LEU A 209 -12.12 -15.15 24.03
C LEU A 209 -13.65 -15.29 24.16
N HIS A 210 -14.37 -14.95 23.12
CA HIS A 210 -15.79 -15.27 22.96
C HIS A 210 -15.97 -16.62 22.25
N LYS A 211 -15.12 -16.90 21.26
CA LYS A 211 -15.10 -18.16 20.51
C LYS A 211 -13.69 -18.48 20.07
N ALA A 212 -13.27 -19.69 20.35
CA ALA A 212 -12.02 -20.24 19.85
C ALA A 212 -12.27 -21.57 19.16
N GLY A 213 -11.64 -21.76 17.99
CA GLY A 213 -11.63 -22.99 17.22
C GLY A 213 -10.34 -23.08 16.44
N HIS A 214 -10.07 -24.21 15.82
CA HIS A 214 -8.78 -24.49 15.18
C HIS A 214 -8.38 -23.41 14.16
N ASN A 215 -9.34 -22.86 13.43
CA ASN A 215 -9.11 -21.87 12.35
C ASN A 215 -9.99 -20.61 12.47
N ARG A 216 -10.50 -20.34 13.66
CA ARG A 216 -11.33 -19.17 13.93
C ARG A 216 -11.20 -18.73 15.38
N VAL A 217 -10.86 -17.44 15.56
CA VAL A 217 -10.83 -16.80 16.88
C VAL A 217 -11.70 -15.56 16.83
N SER A 218 -12.49 -15.36 17.87
CA SER A 218 -13.19 -14.09 18.09
C SER A 218 -13.13 -13.76 19.58
N GLY A 219 -12.82 -12.52 19.88
CA GLY A 219 -12.64 -12.05 21.24
C GLY A 219 -12.54 -10.53 21.32
N ALA A 220 -12.35 -10.03 22.51
CA ALA A 220 -12.14 -8.61 22.78
C ALA A 220 -10.79 -8.39 23.47
N LEU A 221 -10.05 -7.41 23.01
CA LEU A 221 -8.89 -6.87 23.70
C LEU A 221 -9.36 -6.02 24.86
N HIS A 222 -8.92 -6.38 26.07
CA HIS A 222 -9.41 -5.79 27.31
C HIS A 222 -10.95 -5.89 27.49
N THR A 223 -11.49 -5.40 28.58
CA THR A 223 -12.90 -5.66 28.98
C THR A 223 -13.90 -4.57 28.62
N ALA A 224 -13.53 -3.57 27.81
CA ALA A 224 -14.37 -2.41 27.57
C ALA A 224 -14.99 -2.39 26.16
N ALA A 225 -16.02 -1.51 26.03
CA ALA A 225 -16.68 -1.23 24.77
C ALA A 225 -15.68 -0.98 23.63
N ALA A 226 -15.92 -1.62 22.50
CA ALA A 226 -14.99 -1.68 21.39
C ALA A 226 -14.97 -0.38 20.60
N ASP A 227 -13.87 0.35 20.70
CA ASP A 227 -13.59 1.46 19.80
C ASP A 227 -12.80 0.99 18.57
N SER A 228 -12.04 -0.11 18.70
CA SER A 228 -11.24 -0.71 17.64
C SER A 228 -11.93 -1.94 17.04
N ALA A 229 -11.70 -2.17 15.76
CA ALA A 229 -12.18 -3.36 15.04
C ALA A 229 -11.06 -3.96 14.21
N LEU A 230 -10.59 -5.13 14.63
CA LEU A 230 -9.50 -5.85 13.97
C LEU A 230 -10.07 -7.12 13.32
N ARG A 231 -9.96 -7.19 12.02
CA ARG A 231 -10.46 -8.34 11.25
C ARG A 231 -9.36 -8.91 10.37
N PHE A 232 -9.09 -10.19 10.55
CA PHE A 232 -8.06 -10.91 9.82
C PHE A 232 -8.65 -12.11 9.11
N THR A 233 -8.30 -12.25 7.85
CA THR A 233 -8.69 -13.42 7.04
C THR A 233 -7.46 -13.92 6.30
N THR A 234 -7.09 -15.20 6.50
CA THR A 234 -6.00 -15.81 5.77
C THR A 234 -6.45 -17.13 5.13
N PHE A 235 -5.86 -17.50 4.00
CA PHE A 235 -6.00 -18.86 3.50
C PHE A 235 -4.92 -19.75 4.11
N SER A 236 -3.64 -19.36 3.96
CA SER A 236 -2.50 -20.06 4.53
C SER A 236 -1.50 -19.04 5.07
N GLY A 237 -1.70 -18.58 6.27
CA GLY A 237 -0.85 -17.58 6.88
C GLY A 237 -1.21 -17.38 8.35
N ASN A 238 -0.20 -17.02 9.13
CA ASN A 238 -0.35 -16.79 10.56
C ASN A 238 -0.59 -15.31 10.84
N VAL A 239 -1.33 -15.03 11.90
CA VAL A 239 -1.55 -13.68 12.40
C VAL A 239 -0.93 -13.55 13.78
N HIS A 240 -0.09 -12.53 13.94
CA HIS A 240 0.55 -12.20 15.21
C HIS A 240 0.18 -10.79 15.64
N LEU A 241 -0.38 -10.67 16.85
CA LEU A 241 -0.62 -9.37 17.51
C LEU A 241 0.38 -9.20 18.63
N THR A 242 1.13 -8.10 18.61
CA THR A 242 2.16 -7.75 19.59
C THR A 242 1.94 -6.34 20.15
N GLU A 243 2.66 -6.01 21.20
CA GLU A 243 2.81 -4.66 21.73
C GLU A 243 3.84 -3.84 20.94
#